data_fee817145db9f65fd7796f7f50753e55
#
_entry.id   fee817145db9f65fd7796f7f50753e55
#
_cell.length_a   1.000
_cell.length_b   1.000
_cell.length_c   1.000
_cell.angle_alpha   90.00
_cell.angle_beta   90.00
_cell.angle_gamma   90.00
#
_symmetry.space_group_name_H-M   'P 1'
#
loop_
_entity.id
_entity.type
_entity.pdbx_description
1 polymer ?
#
loop_
_entity_poly.entity_id
_entity_poly.type
_entity_poly.pdbx_seq_one_letter_code
_entity_poly.pdbx_strand_id
1 'polypeptide(L)'
;MSAAHYENFPVASFLLTRAQRDAVLAIYRFARAADDIADEGDAAPAARLAELDRFERALDAIAAGRPTGEAPFAALAAAIDKHALPLALLRDLLSAFRQDVLTHRYSTQAALLDYCRRSANPIGRLLLRLYRRDGPAELAWSDAICSALQLANFWQDVALDWAKDRVYLPQEDLERFGVAEAQIAHARCDDAWRTLMAFETARTRALLESGRPLVRALPWRAGLELSGVLAGGHRILDRIDAVGGDVFRHRPRLSAADWALVACRALAPPRKHRLASIGGART
;
A
#
# COMPACT_ATOMS: atom_id res chain seq x y z
N MET A 1 -16.04 -17.98 -10.21
CA MET A 1 -16.71 -16.72 -9.85
C MET A 1 -15.70 -15.91 -9.12
N SER A 2 -15.22 -14.83 -9.74
CA SER A 2 -14.14 -13.98 -9.20
C SER A 2 -14.59 -13.38 -7.88
N ALA A 3 -13.87 -13.69 -6.78
CA ALA A 3 -13.99 -12.94 -5.54
C ALA A 3 -13.65 -11.48 -5.88
N ALA A 4 -14.60 -10.57 -5.66
CA ALA A 4 -14.37 -9.15 -5.81
C ALA A 4 -13.33 -8.74 -4.77
N HIS A 5 -12.08 -8.58 -5.21
CA HIS A 5 -11.02 -8.09 -4.35
C HIS A 5 -11.36 -6.67 -3.91
N TYR A 6 -11.47 -6.52 -2.60
CA TYR A 6 -11.74 -5.26 -1.94
C TYR A 6 -10.48 -4.38 -1.98
N GLU A 7 -10.25 -3.74 -3.10
CA GLU A 7 -9.34 -2.61 -3.09
C GLU A 7 -10.06 -1.41 -2.47
N ASN A 8 -9.45 -0.81 -1.45
CA ASN A 8 -10.01 0.35 -0.77
C ASN A 8 -10.09 1.59 -1.67
N PHE A 9 -9.49 1.55 -2.90
CA PHE A 9 -9.46 2.68 -3.84
C PHE A 9 -9.59 2.21 -5.28
N PRO A 10 -10.26 2.99 -6.17
CA PRO A 10 -10.40 2.64 -7.58
C PRO A 10 -9.04 2.65 -8.29
N VAL A 11 -8.68 1.53 -8.91
CA VAL A 11 -7.39 1.30 -9.61
C VAL A 11 -7.20 2.23 -10.81
N ALA A 12 -8.28 2.66 -11.46
CA ALA A 12 -8.22 3.54 -12.62
C ALA A 12 -9.28 4.63 -12.51
N SER A 13 -8.86 5.80 -12.07
CA SER A 13 -9.73 6.97 -11.96
C SER A 13 -10.14 7.52 -13.31
N PHE A 14 -11.36 8.08 -13.37
CA PHE A 14 -11.84 8.86 -14.51
C PHE A 14 -11.04 10.16 -14.74
N LEU A 15 -10.21 10.56 -13.78
CA LEU A 15 -9.39 11.78 -13.85
C LEU A 15 -8.09 11.57 -14.65
N LEU A 16 -7.74 10.32 -14.95
CA LEU A 16 -6.60 9.97 -15.81
C LEU A 16 -6.90 10.20 -17.30
N THR A 17 -5.91 10.62 -18.05
CA THR A 17 -5.98 10.56 -19.53
C THR A 17 -6.10 9.11 -19.99
N ARG A 18 -6.64 8.87 -21.19
CA ARG A 18 -6.76 7.51 -21.73
C ARG A 18 -5.42 6.76 -21.72
N ALA A 19 -4.36 7.43 -22.18
CA ALA A 19 -3.02 6.82 -22.23
C ALA A 19 -2.47 6.46 -20.85
N GLN A 20 -2.68 7.29 -19.83
CA GLN A 20 -2.29 7.00 -18.45
C GLN A 20 -3.13 5.85 -17.87
N ARG A 21 -4.43 5.83 -18.17
CA ARG A 21 -5.33 4.76 -17.72
C ARG A 21 -4.90 3.40 -18.27
N ASP A 22 -4.57 3.33 -19.57
CA ASP A 22 -4.11 2.09 -20.18
C ASP A 22 -2.81 1.59 -19.51
N ALA A 23 -1.86 2.50 -19.21
CA ALA A 23 -0.63 2.17 -18.51
C ALA A 23 -0.89 1.71 -17.06
N VAL A 24 -1.76 2.39 -16.31
CA VAL A 24 -2.14 2.01 -14.94
C VAL A 24 -2.77 0.62 -14.95
N LEU A 25 -3.69 0.34 -15.88
CA LEU A 25 -4.31 -0.97 -16.00
C LEU A 25 -3.30 -2.08 -16.36
N ALA A 26 -2.30 -1.78 -17.18
CA ALA A 26 -1.24 -2.74 -17.51
C ALA A 26 -0.37 -3.05 -16.29
N ILE A 27 0.05 -2.03 -15.53
CA ILE A 27 0.79 -2.16 -14.27
C ILE A 27 -0.02 -2.98 -13.27
N TYR A 28 -1.29 -2.62 -13.07
CA TYR A 28 -2.18 -3.31 -12.16
C TYR A 28 -2.36 -4.79 -12.49
N ARG A 29 -2.63 -5.11 -13.78
CA ARG A 29 -2.80 -6.52 -14.22
C ARG A 29 -1.53 -7.33 -13.99
N PHE A 30 -0.36 -6.75 -14.22
CA PHE A 30 0.90 -7.42 -13.93
C PHE A 30 1.08 -7.66 -12.42
N ALA A 31 0.92 -6.61 -11.62
CA ALA A 31 1.08 -6.70 -10.16
C ALA A 31 0.08 -7.70 -9.58
N ARG A 32 -1.20 -7.61 -9.97
CA ARG A 32 -2.25 -8.50 -9.47
C ARG A 32 -2.03 -9.96 -9.85
N ALA A 33 -1.62 -10.22 -11.11
CA ALA A 33 -1.34 -11.59 -11.54
C ALA A 33 -0.15 -12.20 -10.79
N ALA A 34 0.87 -11.41 -10.45
CA ALA A 34 2.01 -11.87 -9.65
C ALA A 34 1.64 -12.05 -8.15
N ASP A 35 0.82 -11.17 -7.61
CA ASP A 35 0.26 -11.25 -6.25
C ASP A 35 -0.61 -12.50 -6.06
N ASP A 36 -1.52 -12.78 -7.01
CA ASP A 36 -2.36 -13.98 -7.01
C ASP A 36 -1.52 -15.28 -6.98
N ILE A 37 -0.37 -15.31 -7.68
CA ILE A 37 0.55 -16.45 -7.64
C ILE A 37 1.13 -16.64 -6.23
N ALA A 38 1.48 -15.55 -5.55
CA ALA A 38 2.05 -15.61 -4.21
C ALA A 38 1.01 -15.97 -3.15
N ASP A 39 -0.25 -15.50 -3.30
CA ASP A 39 -1.25 -15.48 -2.24
C ASP A 39 -2.38 -16.49 -2.39
N GLU A 40 -2.72 -16.92 -3.61
CA GLU A 40 -3.93 -17.68 -3.85
C GLU A 40 -3.67 -19.13 -4.29
N GLY A 41 -4.67 -19.99 -4.03
CA GLY A 41 -4.64 -21.43 -4.38
C GLY A 41 -3.75 -22.24 -3.46
N ASP A 42 -3.65 -23.54 -3.77
CA ASP A 42 -2.98 -24.56 -2.95
C ASP A 42 -1.60 -24.98 -3.49
N ALA A 43 -1.01 -24.17 -4.39
CA ALA A 43 0.28 -24.50 -4.98
C ALA A 43 1.40 -24.49 -3.93
N ALA A 44 2.29 -25.48 -3.98
CA ALA A 44 3.46 -25.52 -3.11
C ALA A 44 4.36 -24.30 -3.31
N PRO A 45 5.09 -23.84 -2.27
CA PRO A 45 5.98 -22.67 -2.35
C PRO A 45 6.95 -22.70 -3.54
N ALA A 46 7.56 -23.85 -3.81
CA ALA A 46 8.48 -24.02 -4.94
C ALA A 46 7.81 -23.77 -6.31
N ALA A 47 6.55 -24.20 -6.48
CA ALA A 47 5.80 -23.98 -7.71
C ALA A 47 5.43 -22.49 -7.87
N ARG A 48 5.04 -21.79 -6.78
CA ARG A 48 4.78 -20.35 -6.76
C ARG A 48 6.03 -19.56 -7.15
N LEU A 49 7.18 -19.90 -6.57
CA LEU A 49 8.46 -19.26 -6.89
C LEU A 49 8.86 -19.48 -8.36
N ALA A 50 8.68 -20.72 -8.88
CA ALA A 50 8.97 -21.02 -10.28
C ALA A 50 8.08 -20.22 -11.26
N GLU A 51 6.82 -19.96 -10.89
CA GLU A 51 5.92 -19.13 -11.69
C GLU A 51 6.30 -17.64 -11.61
N LEU A 52 6.70 -17.14 -10.44
CA LEU A 52 7.26 -15.79 -10.31
C LEU A 52 8.58 -15.62 -11.10
N ASP A 53 9.38 -16.71 -11.26
CA ASP A 53 10.55 -16.71 -12.15
C ASP A 53 10.16 -16.52 -13.61
N ARG A 54 9.00 -17.01 -14.03
CA ARG A 54 8.46 -16.74 -15.38
C ARG A 54 8.19 -15.27 -15.60
N PHE A 55 7.65 -14.58 -14.59
CA PHE A 55 7.44 -13.13 -14.64
C PHE A 55 8.77 -12.37 -14.75
N GLU A 56 9.81 -12.78 -14.00
CA GLU A 56 11.14 -12.17 -14.08
C GLU A 56 11.73 -12.34 -15.49
N ARG A 57 11.69 -13.57 -16.05
CA ARG A 57 12.14 -13.81 -17.44
C ARG A 57 11.37 -12.98 -18.47
N ALA A 58 10.08 -12.72 -18.25
CA ALA A 58 9.30 -11.85 -19.13
C ALA A 58 9.76 -10.39 -19.04
N LEU A 59 10.11 -9.88 -17.84
CA LEU A 59 10.72 -8.56 -17.71
C LEU A 59 12.10 -8.48 -18.37
N ASP A 60 12.91 -9.54 -18.30
CA ASP A 60 14.21 -9.63 -19.02
C ASP A 60 14.02 -9.60 -20.53
N ALA A 61 13.01 -10.30 -21.03
CA ALA A 61 12.67 -10.28 -22.47
C ALA A 61 12.22 -8.89 -22.92
N ILE A 62 11.42 -8.20 -22.11
CA ILE A 62 11.02 -6.79 -22.39
C ILE A 62 12.25 -5.88 -22.40
N ALA A 63 13.15 -6.02 -21.41
CA ALA A 63 14.40 -5.26 -21.35
C ALA A 63 15.29 -5.47 -22.59
N ALA A 64 15.26 -6.68 -23.15
CA ALA A 64 16.00 -7.05 -24.36
C ALA A 64 15.28 -6.66 -25.68
N GLY A 65 14.14 -5.95 -25.61
CA GLY A 65 13.35 -5.57 -26.80
C GLY A 65 12.62 -6.75 -27.46
N ARG A 66 12.40 -7.85 -26.76
CA ARG A 66 11.77 -9.08 -27.28
C ARG A 66 10.56 -9.47 -26.39
N PRO A 67 9.57 -8.57 -26.20
CA PRO A 67 8.44 -8.85 -25.32
C PRO A 67 7.62 -10.03 -25.87
N THR A 68 7.08 -10.84 -24.95
CA THR A 68 6.13 -11.88 -25.30
C THR A 68 4.78 -11.26 -25.65
N GLY A 69 4.04 -11.87 -26.60
CA GLY A 69 2.69 -11.43 -26.96
C GLY A 69 1.62 -11.80 -25.94
N GLU A 70 2.00 -12.46 -24.84
CA GLU A 70 1.08 -12.97 -23.82
C GLU A 70 0.63 -11.89 -22.83
N ALA A 71 -0.61 -12.02 -22.33
CA ALA A 71 -1.08 -11.23 -21.22
C ALA A 71 -0.45 -11.75 -19.90
N PRO A 72 -0.10 -10.86 -18.94
CA PRO A 72 -0.26 -9.41 -18.94
C PRO A 72 0.91 -8.64 -19.60
N PHE A 73 1.93 -9.33 -20.15
CA PHE A 73 3.22 -8.76 -20.51
C PHE A 73 3.17 -7.86 -21.73
N ALA A 74 2.34 -8.19 -22.75
CA ALA A 74 2.26 -7.39 -23.97
C ALA A 74 1.82 -5.94 -23.71
N ALA A 75 0.76 -5.76 -22.89
CA ALA A 75 0.27 -4.44 -22.51
C ALA A 75 1.28 -3.69 -21.62
N LEU A 76 1.96 -4.41 -20.73
CA LEU A 76 3.00 -3.86 -19.88
C LEU A 76 4.20 -3.38 -20.68
N ALA A 77 4.68 -4.16 -21.67
CA ALA A 77 5.79 -3.78 -22.54
C ALA A 77 5.48 -2.49 -23.30
N ALA A 78 4.27 -2.36 -23.85
CA ALA A 78 3.84 -1.14 -24.52
C ALA A 78 3.78 0.07 -23.57
N ALA A 79 3.36 -0.13 -22.32
CA ALA A 79 3.34 0.93 -21.30
C ALA A 79 4.76 1.35 -20.89
N ILE A 80 5.68 0.38 -20.73
CA ILE A 80 7.10 0.62 -20.39
C ILE A 80 7.75 1.45 -21.49
N ASP A 81 7.62 1.04 -22.74
CA ASP A 81 8.20 1.75 -23.89
C ASP A 81 7.65 3.18 -24.00
N LYS A 82 6.32 3.32 -24.00
CA LYS A 82 5.64 4.61 -24.18
C LYS A 82 5.94 5.63 -23.08
N HIS A 83 6.06 5.18 -21.84
CA HIS A 83 6.18 6.05 -20.68
C HIS A 83 7.56 5.99 -20.00
N ALA A 84 8.50 5.23 -20.57
CA ALA A 84 9.83 4.98 -20.00
C ALA A 84 9.74 4.53 -18.53
N LEU A 85 8.87 3.54 -18.24
CA LEU A 85 8.67 3.05 -16.88
C LEU A 85 9.91 2.27 -16.43
N PRO A 86 10.43 2.53 -15.20
CA PRO A 86 11.58 1.81 -14.68
C PRO A 86 11.27 0.35 -14.38
N LEU A 87 11.91 -0.58 -15.08
CA LEU A 87 11.78 -2.04 -14.86
C LEU A 87 12.17 -2.45 -13.43
N ALA A 88 13.09 -1.72 -12.79
CA ALA A 88 13.52 -1.98 -11.43
C ALA A 88 12.34 -1.98 -10.45
N LEU A 89 11.35 -1.08 -10.63
CA LEU A 89 10.16 -1.03 -9.76
C LEU A 89 9.26 -2.26 -9.92
N LEU A 90 9.18 -2.83 -11.12
CA LEU A 90 8.43 -4.07 -11.35
C LEU A 90 9.16 -5.29 -10.76
N ARG A 91 10.50 -5.28 -10.78
CA ARG A 91 11.31 -6.30 -10.11
C ARG A 91 11.23 -6.19 -8.59
N ASP A 92 11.15 -4.97 -8.04
CA ASP A 92 10.88 -4.77 -6.61
C ASP A 92 9.58 -5.44 -6.19
N LEU A 93 8.48 -5.28 -6.96
CA LEU A 93 7.21 -5.96 -6.71
C LEU A 93 7.37 -7.49 -6.72
N LEU A 94 8.03 -8.07 -7.73
CA LEU A 94 8.27 -9.51 -7.79
C LEU A 94 9.10 -10.00 -6.60
N SER A 95 10.10 -9.23 -6.17
CA SER A 95 10.89 -9.52 -4.98
C SER A 95 10.03 -9.55 -3.71
N ALA A 96 9.06 -8.63 -3.57
CA ALA A 96 8.12 -8.64 -2.46
C ALA A 96 7.20 -9.86 -2.51
N PHE A 97 6.61 -10.18 -3.66
CA PHE A 97 5.75 -11.35 -3.81
C PHE A 97 6.49 -12.68 -3.57
N ARG A 98 7.78 -12.77 -3.94
CA ARG A 98 8.62 -13.92 -3.54
C ARG A 98 8.82 -13.98 -2.03
N GLN A 99 8.97 -12.84 -1.38
CA GLN A 99 9.05 -12.77 0.08
C GLN A 99 7.74 -13.24 0.73
N ASP A 100 6.57 -12.91 0.18
CA ASP A 100 5.27 -13.34 0.71
C ASP A 100 5.09 -14.86 0.71
N VAL A 101 5.77 -15.57 -0.21
CA VAL A 101 5.79 -17.04 -0.23
C VAL A 101 6.64 -17.63 0.91
N LEU A 102 7.62 -16.88 1.44
CA LEU A 102 8.65 -17.40 2.34
C LEU A 102 8.66 -16.78 3.73
N THR A 103 8.16 -15.55 3.87
CA THR A 103 8.27 -14.75 5.09
C THR A 103 6.91 -14.41 5.64
N HIS A 104 6.64 -14.91 6.83
CA HIS A 104 5.34 -14.76 7.48
C HIS A 104 5.36 -13.86 8.72
N ARG A 105 6.55 -13.44 9.16
CA ARG A 105 6.77 -12.60 10.36
C ARG A 105 7.85 -11.57 10.08
N TYR A 106 7.71 -10.42 10.69
CA TYR A 106 8.67 -9.32 10.58
C TYR A 106 9.25 -9.00 11.96
N SER A 107 10.57 -9.10 12.10
CA SER A 107 11.24 -8.88 13.39
C SER A 107 11.09 -7.44 13.89
N THR A 108 11.18 -6.46 12.98
CA THR A 108 11.17 -5.03 13.32
C THR A 108 10.29 -4.22 12.37
N GLN A 109 9.90 -3.04 12.81
CA GLN A 109 9.24 -2.05 11.94
C GLN A 109 10.09 -1.70 10.71
N ALA A 110 11.41 -1.63 10.87
CA ALA A 110 12.32 -1.36 9.75
C ALA A 110 12.26 -2.48 8.69
N ALA A 111 12.19 -3.73 9.10
CA ALA A 111 12.04 -4.88 8.19
C ALA A 111 10.68 -4.84 7.46
N LEU A 112 9.60 -4.46 8.16
CA LEU A 112 8.29 -4.30 7.57
C LEU A 112 8.24 -3.13 6.57
N LEU A 113 8.88 -2.01 6.89
CA LEU A 113 9.00 -0.88 5.96
C LEU A 113 9.87 -1.21 4.74
N ASP A 114 10.91 -2.04 4.87
CA ASP A 114 11.67 -2.53 3.70
C ASP A 114 10.79 -3.42 2.81
N TYR A 115 9.93 -4.24 3.39
CA TYR A 115 8.91 -4.96 2.61
C TYR A 115 7.96 -3.99 1.91
N CYS A 116 7.39 -2.98 2.59
CA CYS A 116 6.54 -1.95 1.99
C CYS A 116 7.24 -1.19 0.85
N ARG A 117 8.55 -0.92 0.99
CA ARG A 117 9.38 -0.28 -0.04
C ARG A 117 9.35 -1.05 -1.36
N ARG A 118 9.18 -2.37 -1.32
CA ARG A 118 9.15 -3.24 -2.50
C ARG A 118 7.74 -3.68 -2.91
N SER A 119 6.80 -3.78 -1.98
CA SER A 119 5.44 -4.24 -2.25
C SER A 119 4.45 -3.12 -2.60
N ALA A 120 4.60 -1.92 -2.02
CA ALA A 120 3.66 -0.81 -2.16
C ALA A 120 4.26 0.42 -2.87
N ASN A 121 5.46 0.85 -2.48
CA ASN A 121 6.06 2.08 -3.00
C ASN A 121 6.28 2.07 -4.52
N PRO A 122 6.61 0.95 -5.18
CA PRO A 122 6.79 0.90 -6.62
C PRO A 122 5.55 1.36 -7.39
N ILE A 123 4.36 1.06 -6.89
CA ILE A 123 3.10 1.49 -7.53
C ILE A 123 3.01 3.02 -7.53
N GLY A 124 3.24 3.67 -6.39
CA GLY A 124 3.26 5.13 -6.30
C GLY A 124 4.31 5.77 -7.19
N ARG A 125 5.52 5.22 -7.22
CA ARG A 125 6.63 5.70 -8.07
C ARG A 125 6.33 5.55 -9.55
N LEU A 126 5.71 4.45 -9.99
CA LEU A 126 5.26 4.25 -11.37
C LEU A 126 4.19 5.27 -11.76
N LEU A 127 3.23 5.55 -10.87
CA LEU A 127 2.22 6.60 -11.09
C LEU A 127 2.85 7.99 -11.19
N LEU A 128 3.82 8.34 -10.33
CA LEU A 128 4.55 9.60 -10.41
C LEU A 128 5.27 9.75 -11.76
N ARG A 129 5.86 8.67 -12.26
CA ARG A 129 6.51 8.65 -13.58
C ARG A 129 5.51 8.98 -14.69
N LEU A 130 4.29 8.43 -14.64
CA LEU A 130 3.22 8.74 -15.59
C LEU A 130 2.81 10.23 -15.55
N TYR A 131 2.90 10.86 -14.39
CA TYR A 131 2.63 12.29 -14.21
C TYR A 131 3.86 13.17 -14.48
N ARG A 132 5.04 12.59 -14.71
CA ARG A 132 6.33 13.32 -14.82
C ARG A 132 6.61 14.16 -13.58
N ARG A 133 6.35 13.59 -12.40
CA ARG A 133 6.50 14.18 -11.07
C ARG A 133 7.28 13.24 -10.16
N ASP A 134 8.39 12.72 -10.65
CA ASP A 134 9.25 11.72 -10.01
C ASP A 134 10.55 12.34 -9.47
N GLY A 135 10.49 13.58 -8.98
CA GLY A 135 11.58 14.21 -8.25
C GLY A 135 11.79 13.61 -6.86
N PRO A 136 12.97 13.83 -6.23
CA PRO A 136 13.31 13.20 -4.95
C PRO A 136 12.28 13.46 -3.83
N ALA A 137 11.73 14.68 -3.76
CA ALA A 137 10.73 15.03 -2.75
C ALA A 137 9.39 14.33 -3.02
N GLU A 138 8.93 14.31 -4.27
CA GLU A 138 7.70 13.63 -4.66
C GLU A 138 7.78 12.12 -4.43
N LEU A 139 8.92 11.51 -4.72
CA LEU A 139 9.18 10.10 -4.43
C LEU A 139 9.10 9.82 -2.93
N ALA A 140 9.75 10.64 -2.09
CA ALA A 140 9.72 10.44 -0.64
C ALA A 140 8.29 10.58 -0.07
N TRP A 141 7.51 11.56 -0.54
CA TRP A 141 6.12 11.73 -0.10
C TRP A 141 5.22 10.58 -0.58
N SER A 142 5.42 10.11 -1.81
CA SER A 142 4.69 8.96 -2.35
C SER A 142 4.98 7.68 -1.58
N ASP A 143 6.25 7.43 -1.26
CA ASP A 143 6.68 6.27 -0.50
C ASP A 143 6.06 6.27 0.90
N ALA A 144 6.01 7.43 1.57
CA ALA A 144 5.37 7.57 2.86
C ALA A 144 3.87 7.24 2.79
N ILE A 145 3.17 7.72 1.75
CA ILE A 145 1.75 7.42 1.55
C ILE A 145 1.53 5.94 1.26
N CYS A 146 2.27 5.36 0.31
CA CYS A 146 2.10 3.97 -0.08
C CYS A 146 2.39 3.01 1.07
N SER A 147 3.50 3.25 1.81
CA SER A 147 3.82 2.47 3.00
C SER A 147 2.74 2.60 4.08
N ALA A 148 2.23 3.81 4.35
CA ALA A 148 1.20 4.03 5.35
C ALA A 148 -0.13 3.35 4.97
N LEU A 149 -0.52 3.37 3.70
CA LEU A 149 -1.73 2.68 3.23
C LEU A 149 -1.57 1.16 3.35
N GLN A 150 -0.40 0.63 3.04
CA GLN A 150 -0.10 -0.79 3.22
C GLN A 150 -0.16 -1.19 4.69
N LEU A 151 0.45 -0.41 5.58
CA LEU A 151 0.36 -0.63 7.03
C LEU A 151 -1.09 -0.57 7.53
N ALA A 152 -1.88 0.40 7.07
CA ALA A 152 -3.29 0.49 7.43
C ALA A 152 -4.08 -0.76 7.01
N ASN A 153 -3.77 -1.36 5.84
CA ASN A 153 -4.35 -2.62 5.41
C ASN A 153 -3.94 -3.77 6.34
N PHE A 154 -2.67 -3.87 6.74
CA PHE A 154 -2.22 -4.89 7.68
C PHE A 154 -2.91 -4.77 9.05
N TRP A 155 -3.07 -3.55 9.56
CA TRP A 155 -3.80 -3.33 10.82
C TRP A 155 -5.29 -3.66 10.72
N GLN A 156 -5.87 -3.48 9.54
CA GLN A 156 -7.27 -3.81 9.25
C GLN A 156 -7.49 -5.32 9.13
N ASP A 157 -6.49 -6.06 8.63
CA ASP A 157 -6.63 -7.42 8.13
C ASP A 157 -5.99 -8.49 9.03
N VAL A 158 -5.57 -8.14 10.26
CA VAL A 158 -4.88 -9.06 11.19
C VAL A 158 -5.52 -10.43 11.29
N ALA A 159 -6.85 -10.53 11.38
CA ALA A 159 -7.54 -11.81 11.48
C ALA A 159 -7.50 -12.61 10.16
N LEU A 160 -7.54 -11.94 9.01
CA LEU A 160 -7.46 -12.57 7.69
C LEU A 160 -6.04 -13.05 7.41
N ASP A 161 -5.05 -12.25 7.79
CA ASP A 161 -3.63 -12.56 7.63
C ASP A 161 -3.23 -13.73 8.55
N TRP A 162 -3.74 -13.74 9.79
CA TRP A 162 -3.55 -14.87 10.70
C TRP A 162 -4.04 -16.19 10.12
N ALA A 163 -5.20 -16.20 9.45
CA ALA A 163 -5.73 -17.39 8.79
C ALA A 163 -4.84 -17.93 7.66
N LYS A 164 -3.95 -17.08 7.11
CA LYS A 164 -2.91 -17.43 6.12
C LYS A 164 -1.53 -17.63 6.77
N ASP A 165 -1.46 -17.82 8.09
CA ASP A 165 -0.23 -17.91 8.88
C ASP A 165 0.68 -16.67 8.76
N ARG A 166 0.14 -15.47 8.56
CA ARG A 166 0.88 -14.21 8.44
C ARG A 166 0.62 -13.29 9.62
N VAL A 167 1.69 -12.66 10.14
CA VAL A 167 1.63 -11.60 11.14
C VAL A 167 2.52 -10.45 10.70
N TYR A 168 1.88 -9.36 10.28
CA TYR A 168 2.57 -8.14 9.87
C TYR A 168 2.88 -7.19 11.03
N LEU A 169 2.25 -7.38 12.21
CA LEU A 169 2.66 -6.65 13.41
C LEU A 169 4.12 -6.98 13.73
N PRO A 170 5.02 -5.96 13.86
CA PRO A 170 6.42 -6.21 14.16
C PRO A 170 6.59 -7.00 15.46
N GLN A 171 7.45 -8.02 15.46
CA GLN A 171 7.67 -8.84 16.66
C GLN A 171 8.22 -7.98 17.83
N GLU A 172 9.08 -7.00 17.54
CA GLU A 172 9.58 -6.04 18.55
C GLU A 172 8.46 -5.24 19.21
N ASP A 173 7.39 -4.88 18.47
CA ASP A 173 6.26 -4.15 19.03
C ASP A 173 5.33 -5.10 19.80
N LEU A 174 5.11 -6.32 19.34
CA LEU A 174 4.41 -7.35 20.10
C LEU A 174 5.07 -7.57 21.46
N GLU A 175 6.40 -7.76 21.48
CA GLU A 175 7.17 -7.94 22.71
C GLU A 175 7.11 -6.69 23.60
N ARG A 176 7.30 -5.51 23.04
CA ARG A 176 7.25 -4.23 23.76
C ARG A 176 5.96 -4.00 24.51
N PHE A 177 4.83 -4.39 23.93
CA PHE A 177 3.50 -4.20 24.52
C PHE A 177 3.00 -5.44 25.27
N GLY A 178 3.81 -6.50 25.39
CA GLY A 178 3.46 -7.73 26.08
C GLY A 178 2.32 -8.51 25.39
N VAL A 179 2.24 -8.42 24.07
CA VAL A 179 1.26 -9.13 23.23
C VAL A 179 1.89 -10.38 22.65
N ALA A 180 1.31 -11.55 22.92
CA ALA A 180 1.74 -12.81 22.31
C ALA A 180 0.90 -13.14 21.08
N GLU A 181 1.45 -13.86 20.08
CA GLU A 181 0.69 -14.35 18.93
C GLU A 181 -0.54 -15.21 19.32
N ALA A 182 -0.50 -15.86 20.49
CA ALA A 182 -1.66 -16.55 21.04
C ALA A 182 -2.88 -15.64 21.26
N GLN A 183 -2.68 -14.32 21.47
CA GLN A 183 -3.79 -13.36 21.55
C GLN A 183 -4.46 -13.16 20.20
N ILE A 184 -3.67 -13.15 19.11
CA ILE A 184 -4.18 -13.11 17.73
C ILE A 184 -4.96 -14.40 17.44
N ALA A 185 -4.38 -15.57 17.75
CA ALA A 185 -5.01 -16.88 17.57
C ALA A 185 -6.37 -16.99 18.25
N HIS A 186 -6.52 -16.42 19.45
CA HIS A 186 -7.75 -16.47 20.25
C HIS A 186 -8.62 -15.21 20.07
N ALA A 187 -8.30 -14.32 19.13
CA ALA A 187 -9.02 -13.06 18.90
C ALA A 187 -9.22 -12.24 20.19
N ARG A 188 -8.18 -12.19 21.07
CA ARG A 188 -8.25 -11.56 22.38
C ARG A 188 -7.87 -10.09 22.31
N CYS A 189 -8.84 -9.21 22.46
CA CYS A 189 -8.68 -7.76 22.49
C CYS A 189 -8.69 -7.25 23.94
N ASP A 190 -7.57 -7.41 24.64
CA ASP A 190 -7.33 -6.88 25.99
C ASP A 190 -6.64 -5.50 25.94
N ASP A 191 -6.27 -4.95 27.10
CA ASP A 191 -5.68 -3.61 27.19
C ASP A 191 -4.28 -3.53 26.57
N ALA A 192 -3.49 -4.61 26.63
CA ALA A 192 -2.19 -4.71 25.97
C ALA A 192 -2.36 -4.61 24.45
N TRP A 193 -3.29 -5.39 23.89
CA TRP A 193 -3.65 -5.34 22.49
C TRP A 193 -4.14 -3.96 22.05
N ARG A 194 -5.05 -3.34 22.81
CA ARG A 194 -5.56 -1.99 22.49
C ARG A 194 -4.46 -0.95 22.47
N THR A 195 -3.52 -1.05 23.43
CA THR A 195 -2.38 -0.13 23.50
C THR A 195 -1.44 -0.30 22.32
N LEU A 196 -1.15 -1.54 21.92
CA LEU A 196 -0.38 -1.85 20.70
C LEU A 196 -1.07 -1.26 19.46
N MET A 197 -2.35 -1.56 19.26
CA MET A 197 -3.08 -1.09 18.07
C MET A 197 -3.19 0.44 18.01
N ALA A 198 -3.37 1.11 19.15
CA ALA A 198 -3.35 2.57 19.21
C ALA A 198 -1.98 3.15 18.85
N PHE A 199 -0.89 2.49 19.27
CA PHE A 199 0.48 2.87 18.87
C PHE A 199 0.69 2.71 17.36
N GLU A 200 0.28 1.57 16.78
CA GLU A 200 0.43 1.29 15.36
C GLU A 200 -0.39 2.24 14.47
N THR A 201 -1.63 2.50 14.85
CA THR A 201 -2.48 3.45 14.10
C THR A 201 -1.94 4.88 14.17
N ALA A 202 -1.45 5.32 15.33
CA ALA A 202 -0.85 6.63 15.50
C ALA A 202 0.43 6.79 14.64
N ARG A 203 1.33 5.80 14.64
CA ARG A 203 2.55 5.77 13.83
C ARG A 203 2.23 5.79 12.34
N THR A 204 1.28 4.99 11.90
CA THR A 204 0.82 4.92 10.51
C THR A 204 0.19 6.24 10.08
N ARG A 205 -0.60 6.87 10.94
CA ARG A 205 -1.21 8.19 10.69
C ARG A 205 -0.15 9.28 10.50
N ALA A 206 0.88 9.28 11.33
CA ALA A 206 1.99 10.22 11.21
C ALA A 206 2.74 10.05 9.88
N LEU A 207 2.99 8.80 9.47
CA LEU A 207 3.62 8.48 8.19
C LEU A 207 2.75 8.94 7.01
N LEU A 208 1.43 8.69 7.04
CA LEU A 208 0.50 9.12 6.01
C LEU A 208 0.47 10.65 5.85
N GLU A 209 0.46 11.39 6.98
CA GLU A 209 0.49 12.86 6.97
C GLU A 209 1.80 13.41 6.42
N SER A 210 2.93 12.74 6.62
CA SER A 210 4.23 13.19 6.09
C SER A 210 4.25 13.23 4.56
N GLY A 211 3.43 12.42 3.89
CA GLY A 211 3.26 12.43 2.43
C GLY A 211 2.27 13.48 1.90
N ARG A 212 1.50 14.15 2.77
CA ARG A 212 0.47 15.15 2.36
C ARG A 212 0.96 16.24 1.39
N PRO A 213 2.22 16.74 1.43
CA PRO A 213 2.69 17.76 0.48
C PRO A 213 2.55 17.34 -0.99
N LEU A 214 2.57 16.02 -1.29
CA LEU A 214 2.40 15.49 -2.64
C LEU A 214 1.09 15.94 -3.30
N VAL A 215 0.01 16.13 -2.53
CA VAL A 215 -1.29 16.60 -3.04
C VAL A 215 -1.16 17.91 -3.83
N ARG A 216 -0.29 18.81 -3.37
CA ARG A 216 -0.07 20.11 -4.03
C ARG A 216 0.99 20.06 -5.12
N ALA A 217 1.89 19.08 -5.09
CA ALA A 217 2.94 18.91 -6.07
C ALA A 217 2.41 18.29 -7.38
N LEU A 218 1.30 17.53 -7.31
CA LEU A 218 0.67 16.89 -8.45
C LEU A 218 -0.22 17.84 -9.27
N PRO A 219 -0.49 17.55 -10.55
CA PRO A 219 -1.55 18.21 -11.31
C PRO A 219 -2.88 18.15 -10.54
N TRP A 220 -3.70 19.20 -10.63
CA TRP A 220 -4.88 19.38 -9.76
C TRP A 220 -5.82 18.17 -9.69
N ARG A 221 -6.03 17.46 -10.81
CA ARG A 221 -6.86 16.25 -10.86
C ARG A 221 -6.26 15.11 -10.06
N ALA A 222 -4.98 14.83 -10.24
CA ALA A 222 -4.24 13.82 -9.49
C ALA A 222 -4.13 14.18 -8.00
N GLY A 223 -3.91 15.45 -7.70
CA GLY A 223 -3.91 15.95 -6.32
C GLY A 223 -5.26 15.79 -5.63
N LEU A 224 -6.37 16.05 -6.35
CA LEU A 224 -7.73 15.84 -5.82
C LEU A 224 -7.97 14.35 -5.52
N GLU A 225 -7.59 13.46 -6.42
CA GLU A 225 -7.69 12.02 -6.24
C GLU A 225 -6.86 11.56 -5.04
N LEU A 226 -5.60 11.98 -4.97
CA LEU A 226 -4.71 11.68 -3.84
C LEU A 226 -5.26 12.22 -2.51
N SER A 227 -5.91 13.39 -2.51
CA SER A 227 -6.59 13.91 -1.33
C SER A 227 -7.71 12.98 -0.84
N GLY A 228 -8.47 12.37 -1.78
CA GLY A 228 -9.44 11.32 -1.47
C GLY A 228 -8.80 10.07 -0.89
N VAL A 229 -7.68 9.62 -1.48
CA VAL A 229 -6.91 8.46 -0.98
C VAL A 229 -6.43 8.70 0.45
N LEU A 230 -5.83 9.86 0.73
CA LEU A 230 -5.40 10.23 2.08
C LEU A 230 -6.56 10.26 3.07
N ALA A 231 -7.70 10.88 2.67
CA ALA A 231 -8.90 10.92 3.50
C ALA A 231 -9.44 9.52 3.80
N GLY A 232 -9.41 8.60 2.82
CA GLY A 232 -9.80 7.21 2.98
C GLY A 232 -8.87 6.45 3.92
N GLY A 233 -7.54 6.60 3.76
CA GLY A 233 -6.55 6.00 4.66
C GLY A 233 -6.75 6.45 6.10
N HIS A 234 -6.92 7.77 6.34
CA HIS A 234 -7.25 8.29 7.67
C HIS A 234 -8.55 7.70 8.20
N ARG A 235 -9.56 7.56 7.34
CA ARG A 235 -10.85 7.02 7.76
C ARG A 235 -10.78 5.56 8.17
N ILE A 236 -9.97 4.74 7.52
CA ILE A 236 -9.70 3.36 7.94
C ILE A 236 -9.05 3.36 9.33
N LEU A 237 -8.01 4.17 9.56
CA LEU A 237 -7.36 4.29 10.87
C LEU A 237 -8.35 4.77 11.95
N ASP A 238 -9.22 5.76 11.64
CA ASP A 238 -10.29 6.21 12.54
C ASP A 238 -11.28 5.07 12.87
N ARG A 239 -11.56 4.18 11.92
CA ARG A 239 -12.43 3.02 12.14
C ARG A 239 -11.78 1.96 13.01
N ILE A 240 -10.47 1.73 12.90
CA ILE A 240 -9.72 0.84 13.80
C ILE A 240 -9.74 1.41 15.23
N ASP A 241 -9.48 2.71 15.37
CA ASP A 241 -9.51 3.38 16.68
C ASP A 241 -10.92 3.32 17.30
N ALA A 242 -11.98 3.52 16.52
CA ALA A 242 -13.36 3.54 16.98
C ALA A 242 -13.83 2.18 17.56
N VAL A 243 -13.25 1.07 17.08
CA VAL A 243 -13.52 -0.27 17.64
C VAL A 243 -12.52 -0.64 18.75
N GLY A 244 -11.68 0.32 19.20
CA GLY A 244 -10.66 0.09 20.22
C GLY A 244 -9.62 -0.96 19.79
N GLY A 245 -9.33 -1.04 18.49
CA GLY A 245 -8.40 -2.02 17.91
C GLY A 245 -8.96 -3.44 17.81
N ASP A 246 -10.25 -3.69 18.11
CA ASP A 246 -10.87 -5.02 17.94
C ASP A 246 -11.15 -5.34 16.47
N VAL A 247 -10.09 -5.54 15.72
CA VAL A 247 -10.12 -5.90 14.30
C VAL A 247 -10.45 -7.38 14.05
N PHE A 248 -10.54 -8.17 15.11
CA PHE A 248 -10.83 -9.61 15.05
C PHE A 248 -12.30 -9.88 14.75
N ARG A 249 -13.21 -9.16 15.43
CA ARG A 249 -14.65 -9.37 15.31
C ARG A 249 -15.27 -8.60 14.16
N HIS A 250 -14.72 -7.45 13.86
CA HIS A 250 -15.23 -6.54 12.85
C HIS A 250 -14.10 -5.96 12.02
N ARG A 251 -13.88 -6.51 10.83
CA ARG A 251 -12.96 -5.89 9.88
C ARG A 251 -13.43 -4.46 9.58
N PRO A 252 -12.67 -3.41 9.97
CA PRO A 252 -13.05 -2.03 9.66
C PRO A 252 -13.11 -1.81 8.14
N ARG A 253 -14.21 -1.26 7.64
CA ARG A 253 -14.42 -0.98 6.20
C ARG A 253 -15.02 0.40 6.02
N LEU A 254 -14.80 1.00 4.86
CA LEU A 254 -15.47 2.25 4.50
C LEU A 254 -16.92 1.95 4.14
N SER A 255 -17.85 2.59 4.85
CA SER A 255 -19.28 2.60 4.53
C SER A 255 -19.61 3.65 3.47
N ALA A 256 -20.83 3.62 2.92
CA ALA A 256 -21.29 4.66 2.02
C ALA A 256 -21.22 6.07 2.65
N ALA A 257 -21.51 6.18 3.95
CA ALA A 257 -21.39 7.44 4.68
C ALA A 257 -19.90 7.90 4.81
N ASP A 258 -18.97 6.95 4.94
CA ASP A 258 -17.53 7.26 4.95
C ASP A 258 -17.08 7.77 3.58
N TRP A 259 -17.56 7.20 2.49
CA TRP A 259 -17.27 7.67 1.14
C TRP A 259 -17.79 9.09 0.90
N ALA A 260 -18.96 9.44 1.40
CA ALA A 260 -19.47 10.82 1.36
C ALA A 260 -18.54 11.78 2.13
N LEU A 261 -18.08 11.37 3.33
CA LEU A 261 -17.13 12.14 4.14
C LEU A 261 -15.77 12.28 3.45
N VAL A 262 -15.26 11.21 2.84
CA VAL A 262 -14.01 11.21 2.05
C VAL A 262 -14.13 12.20 0.89
N ALA A 263 -15.22 12.18 0.15
CA ALA A 263 -15.47 13.12 -0.95
C ALA A 263 -15.52 14.58 -0.44
N CYS A 264 -16.22 14.85 0.66
CA CYS A 264 -16.25 16.19 1.27
C CYS A 264 -14.85 16.65 1.73
N ARG A 265 -14.06 15.77 2.35
CA ARG A 265 -12.69 16.08 2.80
C ARG A 265 -11.73 16.29 1.63
N ALA A 266 -11.88 15.54 0.53
CA ALA A 266 -11.07 15.73 -0.68
C ALA A 266 -11.29 17.11 -1.31
N LEU A 267 -12.50 17.65 -1.23
CA LEU A 267 -12.87 18.96 -1.76
C LEU A 267 -12.55 20.12 -0.79
N ALA A 268 -12.30 19.83 0.49
CA ALA A 268 -12.01 20.85 1.48
C ALA A 268 -10.63 21.49 1.23
N PRO A 269 -10.51 22.82 1.30
CA PRO A 269 -9.21 23.48 1.16
C PRO A 269 -8.28 23.01 2.30
N PRO A 270 -6.98 22.77 2.00
CA PRO A 270 -6.04 22.30 3.00
C PRO A 270 -5.93 23.30 4.14
N ARG A 271 -6.14 22.83 5.37
CA ARG A 271 -5.95 23.64 6.57
C ARG A 271 -4.52 24.17 6.60
N LYS A 272 -4.37 25.50 6.69
CA LYS A 272 -3.08 26.14 6.96
C LYS A 272 -2.63 25.70 8.36
N HIS A 273 -1.63 24.82 8.47
CA HIS A 273 -0.93 24.65 9.73
C HIS A 273 -0.31 25.98 10.11
N ARG A 274 -0.82 26.62 11.15
CA ARG A 274 -0.08 27.67 11.86
C ARG A 274 1.15 26.98 12.46
N LEU A 275 2.29 27.22 11.88
CA LEU A 275 3.56 27.02 12.58
C LEU A 275 3.45 27.86 13.85
N ALA A 276 3.35 27.22 15.01
CA ALA A 276 3.50 27.89 16.29
C ALA A 276 4.91 28.47 16.27
N SER A 277 4.98 29.81 16.13
CA SER A 277 6.20 30.57 16.34
C SER A 277 6.61 30.33 17.79
N ILE A 278 7.65 29.53 18.00
CA ILE A 278 8.34 29.46 19.29
C ILE A 278 8.96 30.84 19.45
N GLY A 279 8.27 31.66 20.28
CA GLY A 279 8.68 32.97 20.61
C GLY A 279 10.08 32.98 21.22
N GLY A 280 10.95 33.77 20.64
CA GLY A 280 12.23 34.08 21.22
C GLY A 280 12.05 34.70 22.62
N ALA A 281 12.63 34.08 23.62
CA ALA A 281 12.94 34.75 24.86
C ALA A 281 14.16 35.64 24.59
N ARG A 282 13.89 36.96 24.60
CA ARG A 282 14.94 37.97 24.82
C ARG A 282 15.21 37.98 26.32
N THR A 283 16.42 37.86 26.69
CA THR A 283 17.28 38.77 27.49
C THR A 283 18.64 38.13 27.67
#